data_3429134307b493c45b5f85761fb3be77
#
_entry.id   3429134307b493c45b5f85761fb3be77
#
_cell.length_a   1.000
_cell.length_b   1.000
_cell.length_c   1.000
_cell.angle_alpha   90.00
_cell.angle_beta   90.00
_cell.angle_gamma   90.00
#
_symmetry.space_group_name_H-M   'P 1'
#
loop_
_entity.id
_entity.type
_entity.pdbx_description
1 polymer ?
#
loop_
_entity_poly.entity_id
_entity_poly.type
_entity_poly.pdbx_seq_one_letter_code
_entity_poly.pdbx_strand_id
1 'polypeptide(L)'
;PLMRNHSAVGTRMQEYYRFPEVLPAVRNMIRLRYALLPYLYSEFMKAALENTSYFRPLAFDYPDDPDAREVEDQLLLGDGLMAAPVYVQNAHGRHVYLPEPMKLLRLRAVDDYDEEILPAGHHYIRCALDEVLLFLRPGHIVPVAQPANSTSELDDASLTLWSFLPDGESAEYRMYRDDGVTTEYEKKEHWKTLQIHHS
;
A
#
# COMPACT_ATOMS: atom_id res chain seq x y z
N PRO A 1 2.73 -4.45 4.83
CA PRO A 1 4.00 -4.57 5.54
C PRO A 1 4.52 -6.00 5.58
N LEU A 2 5.84 -6.16 5.64
CA LEU A 2 6.46 -7.43 5.93
C LEU A 2 6.55 -7.57 7.45
N MET A 3 5.91 -8.58 8.01
CA MET A 3 5.95 -8.89 9.44
C MET A 3 6.77 -10.14 9.70
N ARG A 4 7.74 -10.03 10.60
CA ARG A 4 8.59 -11.15 10.99
C ARG A 4 8.98 -11.02 12.46
N ASN A 5 8.65 -12.04 13.26
CA ASN A 5 9.23 -12.19 14.59
C ASN A 5 10.65 -12.75 14.44
N HIS A 6 11.61 -12.07 15.00
CA HIS A 6 12.99 -12.48 14.95
C HIS A 6 13.73 -12.02 16.20
N SER A 7 14.30 -12.98 16.91
CA SER A 7 15.10 -12.70 18.10
C SER A 7 16.29 -13.67 18.18
N ALA A 8 17.35 -13.28 18.83
CA ALA A 8 18.50 -14.15 19.08
C ALA A 8 18.16 -15.21 20.12
N VAL A 9 18.87 -16.34 20.07
CA VAL A 9 18.74 -17.42 21.08
C VAL A 9 19.03 -16.85 22.46
N GLY A 10 18.15 -17.15 23.43
CA GLY A 10 18.27 -16.68 24.82
C GLY A 10 17.68 -15.29 25.09
N THR A 11 17.15 -14.62 24.09
CA THR A 11 16.43 -13.35 24.29
C THR A 11 14.95 -13.58 24.63
N ARG A 12 14.25 -12.49 25.01
CA ARG A 12 12.83 -12.54 25.33
C ARG A 12 12.02 -12.95 24.09
N MET A 13 11.04 -13.84 24.30
CA MET A 13 10.09 -14.21 23.24
C MET A 13 9.35 -12.97 22.71
N GLN A 14 9.20 -12.89 21.38
CA GLN A 14 8.62 -11.73 20.66
C GLN A 14 7.41 -12.09 19.80
N GLU A 15 6.88 -13.31 19.96
CA GLU A 15 5.70 -13.75 19.21
C GLU A 15 4.47 -12.91 19.58
N TYR A 16 3.66 -12.57 18.58
CA TYR A 16 2.52 -11.64 18.70
C TYR A 16 1.51 -12.07 19.78
N TYR A 17 1.30 -13.38 19.96
CA TYR A 17 0.39 -13.91 20.98
C TYR A 17 0.85 -13.64 22.43
N ARG A 18 2.10 -13.20 22.61
CA ARG A 18 2.63 -12.76 23.92
C ARG A 18 2.19 -11.37 24.31
N PHE A 19 1.61 -10.63 23.38
CA PHE A 19 1.21 -9.23 23.52
C PHE A 19 -0.28 -9.09 23.15
N PRO A 20 -1.20 -9.62 23.98
CA PRO A 20 -2.62 -9.67 23.65
C PRO A 20 -3.23 -8.28 23.42
N GLU A 21 -2.69 -7.23 24.03
CA GLU A 21 -3.13 -5.85 23.90
C GLU A 21 -2.90 -5.26 22.49
N VAL A 22 -1.87 -5.72 21.78
CA VAL A 22 -1.58 -5.25 20.42
C VAL A 22 -1.99 -6.24 19.33
N LEU A 23 -2.40 -7.44 19.72
CA LEU A 23 -2.75 -8.50 18.78
C LEU A 23 -3.88 -8.10 17.79
N PRO A 24 -4.94 -7.36 18.20
CA PRO A 24 -5.96 -6.91 17.26
C PRO A 24 -5.38 -6.01 16.15
N ALA A 25 -4.53 -5.03 16.49
CA ALA A 25 -3.88 -4.14 15.53
C ALA A 25 -2.98 -4.92 14.57
N VAL A 26 -2.15 -5.85 15.08
CA VAL A 26 -1.29 -6.71 14.26
C VAL A 26 -2.13 -7.55 13.28
N ARG A 27 -3.24 -8.14 13.75
CA ARG A 27 -4.15 -8.92 12.90
C ARG A 27 -4.74 -8.07 11.78
N ASN A 28 -5.19 -6.85 12.10
CA ASN A 28 -5.76 -5.93 11.11
C ASN A 28 -4.73 -5.55 10.05
N MET A 29 -3.48 -5.33 10.43
CA MET A 29 -2.40 -5.02 9.47
C MET A 29 -2.03 -6.22 8.59
N ILE A 30 -2.08 -7.44 9.10
CA ILE A 30 -1.93 -8.65 8.29
C ILE A 30 -3.09 -8.76 7.28
N ARG A 31 -4.32 -8.55 7.73
CA ARG A 31 -5.50 -8.56 6.86
C ARG A 31 -5.43 -7.47 5.78
N LEU A 32 -4.99 -6.26 6.14
CA LEU A 32 -4.75 -5.18 5.17
C LEU A 32 -3.73 -5.60 4.11
N ARG A 33 -2.62 -6.24 4.52
CA ARG A 33 -1.64 -6.76 3.57
C ARG A 33 -2.26 -7.77 2.60
N TYR A 34 -3.07 -8.71 3.11
CA TYR A 34 -3.75 -9.70 2.25
C TYR A 34 -4.74 -9.04 1.30
N ALA A 35 -5.50 -8.07 1.76
CA ALA A 35 -6.45 -7.32 0.95
C ALA A 35 -5.75 -6.54 -0.19
N LEU A 36 -4.54 -6.05 0.05
CA LEU A 36 -3.73 -5.33 -0.95
C LEU A 36 -2.96 -6.27 -1.91
N LEU A 37 -2.99 -7.60 -1.74
CA LEU A 37 -2.22 -8.51 -2.60
C LEU A 37 -2.56 -8.38 -4.08
N PRO A 38 -3.81 -8.21 -4.53
CA PRO A 38 -4.10 -8.01 -5.95
C PRO A 38 -3.33 -6.83 -6.56
N TYR A 39 -3.24 -5.72 -5.82
CA TYR A 39 -2.42 -4.57 -6.22
C TYR A 39 -0.93 -4.86 -6.13
N LEU A 40 -0.44 -5.29 -4.96
CA LEU A 40 0.98 -5.49 -4.71
C LEU A 40 1.61 -6.53 -5.65
N TYR A 41 0.88 -7.60 -5.96
CA TYR A 41 1.35 -8.62 -6.88
C TYR A 41 1.36 -8.12 -8.33
N SER A 42 0.34 -7.35 -8.72
CA SER A 42 0.30 -6.73 -10.05
C SER A 42 1.46 -5.77 -10.28
N GLU A 43 1.76 -4.90 -9.31
CA GLU A 43 2.89 -3.97 -9.39
C GLU A 43 4.24 -4.70 -9.40
N PHE A 44 4.36 -5.78 -8.62
CA PHE A 44 5.54 -6.65 -8.65
C PHE A 44 5.72 -7.28 -10.03
N MET A 45 4.65 -7.82 -10.64
CA MET A 45 4.72 -8.45 -11.95
C MET A 45 4.97 -7.43 -13.09
N LYS A 46 4.41 -6.22 -13.00
CA LYS A 46 4.82 -5.13 -13.90
C LYS A 46 6.32 -4.88 -13.81
N ALA A 47 6.84 -4.72 -12.59
CA ALA A 47 8.26 -4.48 -12.39
C ALA A 47 9.13 -5.60 -12.96
N ALA A 48 8.74 -6.86 -12.74
CA ALA A 48 9.48 -8.03 -13.23
C ALA A 48 9.46 -8.17 -14.75
N LEU A 49 8.32 -7.92 -15.39
CA LEU A 49 8.13 -8.12 -16.83
C LEU A 49 8.51 -6.89 -17.67
N GLU A 50 8.40 -5.69 -17.10
CA GLU A 50 8.68 -4.43 -17.79
C GLU A 50 10.03 -3.80 -17.38
N ASN A 51 10.81 -4.50 -16.54
CA ASN A 51 12.12 -4.04 -16.03
C ASN A 51 12.04 -2.67 -15.33
N THR A 52 11.00 -2.47 -14.52
CA THR A 52 10.79 -1.28 -13.72
C THR A 52 11.04 -1.55 -12.23
N SER A 53 10.74 -0.59 -11.36
CA SER A 53 10.88 -0.74 -9.92
C SER A 53 9.53 -0.75 -9.23
N TYR A 54 9.31 -1.76 -8.42
CA TYR A 54 8.11 -1.91 -7.60
C TYR A 54 8.11 -0.98 -6.37
N PHE A 55 9.26 -0.86 -5.69
CA PHE A 55 9.49 0.09 -4.62
C PHE A 55 10.39 1.22 -5.14
N ARG A 56 9.93 2.47 -5.02
CA ARG A 56 10.69 3.61 -5.51
C ARG A 56 10.79 4.70 -4.44
N PRO A 57 11.98 5.28 -4.19
CA PRO A 57 12.10 6.57 -3.52
C PRO A 57 11.34 7.64 -4.30
N LEU A 58 10.88 8.71 -3.62
CA LEU A 58 10.19 9.82 -4.29
C LEU A 58 11.04 10.44 -5.40
N ALA A 59 12.34 10.52 -5.20
CA ALA A 59 13.30 11.05 -6.17
C ALA A 59 13.27 10.38 -7.57
N PHE A 60 12.74 9.15 -7.68
CA PHE A 60 12.68 8.45 -8.96
C PHE A 60 11.55 8.96 -9.84
N ASP A 61 10.39 9.25 -9.25
CA ASP A 61 9.23 9.77 -9.97
C ASP A 61 9.23 11.31 -10.04
N TYR A 62 9.94 11.98 -9.09
CA TYR A 62 10.03 13.43 -8.98
C TYR A 62 11.49 13.92 -8.97
N PRO A 63 12.28 13.67 -10.03
CA PRO A 63 13.71 13.95 -10.04
C PRO A 63 14.07 15.46 -10.01
N ASP A 64 13.15 16.31 -10.46
CA ASP A 64 13.34 17.76 -10.50
C ASP A 64 12.84 18.47 -9.23
N ASP A 65 12.23 17.74 -8.31
CA ASP A 65 11.74 18.25 -7.04
C ASP A 65 12.85 18.12 -5.97
N PRO A 66 13.41 19.25 -5.47
CA PRO A 66 14.50 19.21 -4.52
C PRO A 66 14.09 18.59 -3.16
N ASP A 67 12.84 18.79 -2.71
CA ASP A 67 12.36 18.24 -1.45
C ASP A 67 12.14 16.72 -1.59
N ALA A 68 11.58 16.26 -2.71
CA ALA A 68 11.40 14.83 -2.97
C ALA A 68 12.73 14.05 -3.00
N ARG A 69 13.83 14.69 -3.43
CA ARG A 69 15.17 14.08 -3.45
C ARG A 69 15.77 13.87 -2.07
N GLU A 70 15.37 14.69 -1.09
CA GLU A 70 15.87 14.60 0.28
C GLU A 70 15.03 13.67 1.17
N VAL A 71 13.91 13.14 0.66
CA VAL A 71 13.05 12.22 1.41
C VAL A 71 13.61 10.81 1.40
N GLU A 72 14.03 10.31 2.58
CA GLU A 72 14.62 8.97 2.76
C GLU A 72 13.65 7.96 3.41
N ASP A 73 12.53 8.42 3.95
CA ASP A 73 11.65 7.64 4.82
C ASP A 73 10.20 7.52 4.32
N GLN A 74 9.98 7.83 3.04
CA GLN A 74 8.75 7.61 2.31
C GLN A 74 9.02 6.79 1.05
N LEU A 75 8.06 6.00 0.64
CA LEU A 75 8.25 5.04 -0.42
C LEU A 75 7.02 4.94 -1.31
N LEU A 76 7.20 5.05 -2.61
CA LEU A 76 6.18 4.69 -3.58
C LEU A 76 6.09 3.17 -3.67
N LEU A 77 4.87 2.65 -3.61
CA LEU A 77 4.52 1.25 -3.76
C LEU A 77 3.75 1.08 -5.07
N GLY A 78 4.44 0.75 -6.14
CA GLY A 78 3.87 0.81 -7.48
C GLY A 78 3.45 2.24 -7.87
N ASP A 79 2.48 2.36 -8.76
CA ASP A 79 2.11 3.66 -9.34
C ASP A 79 1.06 4.42 -8.50
N GLY A 80 0.19 3.72 -7.79
CA GLY A 80 -0.98 4.32 -7.13
C GLY A 80 -0.84 4.62 -5.64
N LEU A 81 0.18 4.08 -4.96
CA LEU A 81 0.33 4.21 -3.51
C LEU A 81 1.68 4.83 -3.11
N MET A 82 1.63 5.63 -2.05
CA MET A 82 2.81 6.01 -1.26
C MET A 82 2.61 5.59 0.19
N ALA A 83 3.66 5.07 0.82
CA ALA A 83 3.69 4.73 2.23
C ALA A 83 4.62 5.66 3.00
N ALA A 84 4.18 6.09 4.18
CA ALA A 84 4.98 6.90 5.10
C ALA A 84 4.91 6.27 6.51
N PRO A 85 5.69 5.20 6.78
CA PRO A 85 5.60 4.48 8.04
C PRO A 85 6.10 5.32 9.22
N VAL A 86 5.43 5.23 10.37
CA VAL A 86 5.95 5.75 11.65
C VAL A 86 6.92 4.72 12.21
N TYR A 87 8.22 5.06 12.25
CA TYR A 87 9.29 4.16 12.68
C TYR A 87 10.02 4.61 13.94
N VAL A 88 9.64 5.78 14.48
CA VAL A 88 10.21 6.29 15.73
C VAL A 88 9.37 5.81 16.90
N GLN A 89 10.03 5.21 17.89
CA GLN A 89 9.38 4.73 19.11
C GLN A 89 8.67 5.87 19.85
N ASN A 90 7.44 5.62 20.31
CA ASN A 90 6.58 6.58 21.02
C ASN A 90 6.21 7.85 20.22
N ALA A 91 6.42 7.87 18.91
CA ALA A 91 5.92 8.96 18.09
C ALA A 91 4.39 8.91 17.97
N HIS A 92 3.76 10.07 18.01
CA HIS A 92 2.31 10.25 17.81
C HIS A 92 1.97 10.78 16.42
N GLY A 93 2.90 10.64 15.47
CA GLY A 93 2.80 11.12 14.11
C GLY A 93 4.18 11.32 13.50
N ARG A 94 4.20 11.85 12.27
CA ARG A 94 5.44 12.14 11.56
C ARG A 94 5.29 13.29 10.58
N HIS A 95 6.42 13.86 10.17
CA HIS A 95 6.48 14.73 9.00
C HIS A 95 6.41 13.89 7.72
N VAL A 96 5.63 14.37 6.75
CA VAL A 96 5.44 13.76 5.43
C VAL A 96 5.56 14.85 4.38
N TYR A 97 6.30 14.60 3.33
CA TYR A 97 6.33 15.44 2.14
C TYR A 97 5.47 14.82 1.04
N LEU A 98 4.61 15.62 0.43
CA LEU A 98 3.76 15.25 -0.71
C LEU A 98 4.20 16.03 -1.94
N PRO A 99 4.77 15.38 -2.97
CA PRO A 99 5.17 16.06 -4.21
C PRO A 99 3.98 16.57 -5.03
N GLU A 100 2.83 15.98 -4.84
CA GLU A 100 1.56 16.30 -5.48
C GLU A 100 0.40 16.19 -4.48
N PRO A 101 -0.78 16.73 -4.75
CA PRO A 101 -1.94 16.48 -3.89
C PRO A 101 -2.24 14.98 -3.81
N MET A 102 -2.44 14.44 -2.62
CA MET A 102 -2.74 13.03 -2.40
C MET A 102 -3.91 12.83 -1.44
N LYS A 103 -4.61 11.70 -1.58
CA LYS A 103 -5.63 11.29 -0.62
C LYS A 103 -4.95 10.42 0.45
N LEU A 104 -4.85 10.94 1.67
CA LEU A 104 -4.44 10.17 2.84
C LEU A 104 -5.54 9.17 3.22
N LEU A 105 -5.16 7.92 3.42
CA LEU A 105 -5.91 6.89 4.11
C LEU A 105 -5.25 6.61 5.45
N ARG A 106 -5.94 6.91 6.54
CA ARG A 106 -5.52 6.62 7.91
C ARG A 106 -6.19 5.33 8.35
N LEU A 107 -5.51 4.20 8.16
CA LEU A 107 -6.09 2.85 8.20
C LEU A 107 -5.89 2.20 9.57
N ARG A 108 -6.98 1.78 10.19
CA ARG A 108 -7.03 0.88 11.36
C ARG A 108 -7.35 -0.56 10.94
N ALA A 109 -8.15 -0.71 9.87
CA ALA A 109 -8.46 -1.97 9.19
C ALA A 109 -8.76 -1.69 7.71
N VAL A 110 -9.07 -2.71 6.93
CA VAL A 110 -9.43 -2.58 5.50
C VAL A 110 -10.72 -1.78 5.32
N ASP A 111 -11.66 -1.95 6.21
CA ASP A 111 -13.00 -1.36 6.24
C ASP A 111 -13.18 -0.29 7.34
N ASP A 112 -12.10 0.06 8.04
CA ASP A 112 -12.08 1.08 9.08
C ASP A 112 -10.91 2.04 8.85
N TYR A 113 -11.19 3.18 8.24
CA TYR A 113 -10.22 4.22 7.96
C TYR A 113 -10.90 5.59 7.82
N ASP A 114 -10.11 6.63 8.09
CA ASP A 114 -10.46 8.00 7.75
C ASP A 114 -9.72 8.40 6.47
N GLU A 115 -10.34 9.24 5.66
CA GLU A 115 -9.71 9.78 4.46
C GLU A 115 -9.71 11.31 4.46
N GLU A 116 -8.64 11.89 3.89
CA GLU A 116 -8.45 13.32 3.79
C GLU A 116 -7.62 13.63 2.54
N ILE A 117 -8.03 14.65 1.77
CA ILE A 117 -7.23 15.15 0.65
C ILE A 117 -6.29 16.22 1.17
N LEU A 118 -4.98 15.99 0.96
CA LEU A 118 -3.93 16.91 1.37
C LEU A 118 -3.27 17.54 0.13
N PRO A 119 -3.02 18.85 0.13
CA PRO A 119 -2.27 19.51 -0.95
C PRO A 119 -0.80 19.05 -0.96
N ALA A 120 -0.10 19.32 -2.07
CA ALA A 120 1.36 19.17 -2.12
C ALA A 120 2.05 19.99 -1.03
N GLY A 121 3.22 19.52 -0.57
CA GLY A 121 4.05 20.20 0.42
C GLY A 121 4.29 19.38 1.69
N HIS A 122 4.78 20.04 2.73
CA HIS A 122 5.14 19.42 4.00
C HIS A 122 3.96 19.40 4.98
N HIS A 123 3.71 18.24 5.60
CA HIS A 123 2.63 18.02 6.54
C HIS A 123 3.15 17.34 7.80
N TYR A 124 2.58 17.66 8.97
CA TYR A 124 2.71 16.82 10.14
C TYR A 124 1.43 16.01 10.32
N ILE A 125 1.52 14.71 10.17
CA ILE A 125 0.37 13.79 10.22
C ILE A 125 0.39 13.02 11.53
N ARG A 126 -0.69 13.15 12.32
CA ARG A 126 -0.88 12.34 13.51
C ARG A 126 -1.19 10.91 13.12
N CYS A 127 -0.66 9.96 13.90
CA CYS A 127 -0.87 8.54 13.69
C CYS A 127 -0.94 7.84 15.05
N ALA A 128 -2.01 7.16 15.33
CA ALA A 128 -2.14 6.32 16.52
C ALA A 128 -1.34 5.02 16.37
N LEU A 129 -1.18 4.28 17.46
CA LEU A 129 -0.36 3.07 17.47
C LEU A 129 -0.93 1.95 16.57
N ASP A 130 -2.24 1.92 16.39
CA ASP A 130 -2.98 0.96 15.58
C ASP A 130 -3.30 1.44 14.17
N GLU A 131 -2.74 2.59 13.76
CA GLU A 131 -2.94 3.18 12.44
C GLU A 131 -1.75 2.98 11.50
N VAL A 132 -2.06 2.90 10.21
CA VAL A 132 -1.07 2.96 9.11
C VAL A 132 -1.47 4.08 8.15
N LEU A 133 -0.47 4.85 7.71
CA LEU A 133 -0.65 5.94 6.76
C LEU A 133 -0.30 5.45 5.36
N LEU A 134 -1.31 5.41 4.48
CA LEU A 134 -1.14 5.24 3.05
C LEU A 134 -1.71 6.46 2.31
N PHE A 135 -1.13 6.75 1.16
CA PHE A 135 -1.54 7.88 0.34
C PHE A 135 -1.85 7.38 -1.06
N LEU A 136 -3.06 7.68 -1.54
CA LEU A 136 -3.45 7.43 -2.92
C LEU A 136 -2.98 8.59 -3.79
N ARG A 137 -2.27 8.25 -4.84
CA ARG A 137 -1.86 9.22 -5.87
C ARG A 137 -3.04 9.56 -6.80
N PRO A 138 -3.12 10.80 -7.31
CA PRO A 138 -4.18 11.19 -8.22
C PRO A 138 -4.12 10.38 -9.53
N GLY A 139 -5.28 10.08 -10.10
CA GLY A 139 -5.38 9.39 -11.39
C GLY A 139 -5.14 7.88 -11.35
N HIS A 140 -4.97 7.27 -10.18
CA HIS A 140 -4.66 5.86 -10.04
C HIS A 140 -5.77 5.05 -9.33
N ILE A 141 -5.80 3.74 -9.64
CA ILE A 141 -6.67 2.75 -9.00
C ILE A 141 -5.82 1.76 -8.21
N VAL A 142 -6.27 1.45 -7.01
CA VAL A 142 -5.69 0.41 -6.15
C VAL A 142 -6.78 -0.64 -5.88
N PRO A 143 -6.73 -1.81 -6.53
CA PRO A 143 -7.66 -2.89 -6.25
C PRO A 143 -7.38 -3.52 -4.88
N VAL A 144 -8.43 -3.66 -4.08
CA VAL A 144 -8.41 -4.17 -2.72
C VAL A 144 -9.40 -5.32 -2.61
N ALA A 145 -8.92 -6.53 -2.29
CA ALA A 145 -9.75 -7.69 -2.06
C ALA A 145 -10.34 -7.73 -0.65
N GLN A 146 -11.32 -8.60 -0.44
CA GLN A 146 -11.72 -8.98 0.91
C GLN A 146 -10.57 -9.73 1.59
N PRO A 147 -10.28 -9.44 2.88
CA PRO A 147 -9.21 -10.11 3.60
C PRO A 147 -9.44 -11.62 3.70
N ALA A 148 -8.43 -12.40 3.36
CA ALA A 148 -8.43 -13.85 3.43
C ALA A 148 -7.36 -14.37 4.41
N ASN A 149 -7.43 -15.64 4.82
CA ASN A 149 -6.43 -16.26 5.68
C ASN A 149 -5.26 -16.86 4.90
N SER A 150 -5.44 -17.05 3.60
CA SER A 150 -4.42 -17.56 2.67
C SER A 150 -4.60 -16.95 1.28
N THR A 151 -3.58 -17.03 0.45
CA THR A 151 -3.64 -16.55 -0.94
C THR A 151 -4.61 -17.35 -1.81
N SER A 152 -4.84 -18.63 -1.48
CA SER A 152 -5.80 -19.47 -2.19
C SER A 152 -7.27 -19.14 -1.91
N GLU A 153 -7.54 -18.38 -0.86
CA GLU A 153 -8.88 -17.92 -0.47
C GLU A 153 -9.19 -16.50 -0.97
N LEU A 154 -8.23 -15.82 -1.60
CA LEU A 154 -8.45 -14.48 -2.13
C LEU A 154 -9.46 -14.51 -3.28
N ASP A 155 -10.52 -13.71 -3.14
CA ASP A 155 -11.54 -13.53 -4.17
C ASP A 155 -11.27 -12.24 -4.96
N ASP A 156 -10.91 -12.40 -6.25
CA ASP A 156 -10.72 -11.27 -7.16
C ASP A 156 -11.99 -10.92 -7.94
N ALA A 157 -13.10 -11.61 -7.69
CA ALA A 157 -14.38 -11.28 -8.32
C ALA A 157 -15.07 -10.12 -7.59
N SER A 158 -14.74 -9.92 -6.30
CA SER A 158 -15.33 -8.88 -5.45
C SER A 158 -14.26 -7.94 -4.91
N LEU A 159 -13.82 -6.98 -5.75
CA LEU A 159 -12.80 -6.00 -5.39
C LEU A 159 -13.44 -4.66 -5.01
N THR A 160 -12.93 -4.03 -3.96
CA THR A 160 -13.10 -2.60 -3.73
C THR A 160 -11.99 -1.86 -4.48
N LEU A 161 -12.33 -0.79 -5.18
CA LEU A 161 -11.36 0.01 -5.91
C LEU A 161 -11.13 1.32 -5.16
N TRP A 162 -9.99 1.44 -4.49
CA TRP A 162 -9.56 2.71 -3.92
C TRP A 162 -9.00 3.60 -5.01
N SER A 163 -9.41 4.86 -5.03
CA SER A 163 -8.94 5.84 -6.01
C SER A 163 -8.98 7.26 -5.46
N PHE A 164 -8.19 8.11 -6.09
CA PHE A 164 -8.28 9.54 -5.96
C PHE A 164 -8.38 10.15 -7.36
N LEU A 165 -9.61 10.44 -7.78
CA LEU A 165 -9.92 10.97 -9.09
C LEU A 165 -10.65 12.31 -8.94
N PRO A 166 -10.24 13.36 -9.66
CA PRO A 166 -11.04 14.57 -9.83
C PRO A 166 -12.38 14.27 -10.51
N ASP A 167 -13.37 15.16 -10.30
CA ASP A 167 -14.69 15.05 -10.91
C ASP A 167 -14.59 15.00 -12.43
N GLY A 168 -15.30 14.07 -13.06
CA GLY A 168 -15.33 13.88 -14.50
C GLY A 168 -14.11 13.14 -15.08
N GLU A 169 -13.15 12.75 -14.27
CA GLU A 169 -12.01 11.95 -14.72
C GLU A 169 -12.27 10.45 -14.65
N SER A 170 -11.48 9.71 -15.40
CA SER A 170 -11.48 8.25 -15.40
C SER A 170 -10.07 7.73 -15.20
N ALA A 171 -9.96 6.56 -14.60
CA ALA A 171 -8.69 5.85 -14.47
C ALA A 171 -8.82 4.41 -14.92
N GLU A 172 -7.69 3.87 -15.35
CA GLU A 172 -7.55 2.48 -15.76
C GLU A 172 -6.40 1.83 -14.99
N TYR A 173 -6.56 0.55 -14.64
CA TYR A 173 -5.55 -0.24 -13.96
C TYR A 173 -5.44 -1.62 -14.58
N ARG A 174 -4.23 -2.05 -14.91
CA ARG A 174 -3.93 -3.41 -15.37
C ARG A 174 -3.58 -4.29 -14.18
N MET A 175 -4.51 -5.13 -13.77
CA MET A 175 -4.33 -6.10 -12.71
C MET A 175 -3.79 -7.41 -13.28
N TYR A 176 -2.77 -7.96 -12.64
CA TYR A 176 -2.17 -9.24 -12.99
C TYR A 176 -2.69 -10.36 -12.09
N ARG A 177 -2.97 -11.53 -12.71
CA ARG A 177 -3.29 -12.75 -11.99
C ARG A 177 -2.86 -13.98 -12.78
N ASP A 178 -2.14 -14.87 -12.14
CA ASP A 178 -1.79 -16.20 -12.64
C ASP A 178 -2.32 -17.29 -11.69
N ASP A 179 -1.93 -18.53 -11.93
CA ASP A 179 -2.29 -19.67 -11.07
C ASP A 179 -1.35 -19.84 -9.86
N GLY A 180 -0.28 -19.04 -9.76
CA GLY A 180 0.72 -19.09 -8.69
C GLY A 180 1.54 -20.40 -8.65
N VAL A 181 1.47 -21.25 -9.67
CA VAL A 181 2.07 -22.60 -9.70
C VAL A 181 2.90 -22.84 -10.94
N THR A 182 2.37 -22.53 -12.14
CA THR A 182 3.05 -22.76 -13.39
C THR A 182 4.05 -21.65 -13.71
N THR A 183 4.97 -21.94 -14.65
CA THR A 183 5.96 -20.95 -15.12
C THR A 183 5.44 -20.11 -16.30
N GLU A 184 4.14 -20.13 -16.56
CA GLU A 184 3.53 -19.43 -17.70
C GLU A 184 3.18 -17.96 -17.40
N TYR A 185 3.93 -17.32 -16.51
CA TYR A 185 3.69 -15.97 -15.99
C TYR A 185 3.73 -14.84 -17.04
N GLU A 186 4.29 -15.08 -18.23
CA GLU A 186 4.38 -14.07 -19.29
C GLU A 186 3.11 -13.96 -20.16
N LYS A 187 2.11 -14.83 -19.96
CA LYS A 187 0.91 -14.85 -20.79
C LYS A 187 0.08 -13.58 -20.64
N LYS A 188 -0.38 -13.05 -21.80
CA LYS A 188 -1.21 -11.85 -21.85
C LYS A 188 -2.57 -12.01 -21.17
N GLU A 189 -3.12 -13.21 -21.15
CA GLU A 189 -4.39 -13.54 -20.50
C GLU A 189 -4.38 -13.39 -18.97
N HIS A 190 -3.20 -13.29 -18.36
CA HIS A 190 -3.05 -12.99 -16.93
C HIS A 190 -3.33 -11.52 -16.57
N TRP A 191 -3.47 -10.65 -17.56
CA TRP A 191 -3.78 -9.24 -17.36
C TRP A 191 -5.26 -8.95 -17.57
N LYS A 192 -5.87 -8.30 -16.56
CA LYS A 192 -7.25 -7.81 -16.59
C LYS A 192 -7.25 -6.30 -16.40
N THR A 193 -7.99 -5.59 -17.24
CA THR A 193 -8.18 -4.15 -17.09
C THR A 193 -9.36 -3.85 -16.17
N LEU A 194 -9.11 -3.00 -15.17
CA LEU A 194 -10.11 -2.40 -14.30
C LEU A 194 -10.25 -0.93 -14.66
N GLN A 195 -11.47 -0.41 -14.64
CA GLN A 195 -11.76 0.99 -14.98
C GLN A 195 -12.71 1.61 -13.97
N ILE A 196 -12.49 2.89 -13.66
CA ILE A 196 -13.39 3.71 -12.86
C ILE A 196 -13.69 4.98 -13.66
N HIS A 197 -14.95 5.39 -13.66
CA HIS A 197 -15.40 6.70 -14.11
C HIS A 197 -15.98 7.43 -12.92
N HIS A 198 -15.43 8.58 -12.58
CA HIS A 198 -15.96 9.45 -11.55
C HIS A 198 -16.99 10.39 -12.20
N SER A 199 -18.24 10.22 -11.81
CA SER A 199 -19.39 11.00 -12.34
C SER A 199 -19.66 12.25 -11.52
#